data_6529bd7e5097988f985ac684c6e22b85
#
_entry.id   6529bd7e5097988f985ac684c6e22b85
#
_cell.length_a   1.000
_cell.length_b   1.000
_cell.length_c   1.000
_cell.angle_alpha   90.00
_cell.angle_beta   90.00
_cell.angle_gamma   90.00
#
_symmetry.space_group_name_H-M   'P 1'
#
loop_
_entity.id
_entity.type
_entity.pdbx_description
1 polymer ?
#
loop_
_entity_poly.entity_id
_entity_poly.type
_entity_poly.pdbx_seq_one_letter_code
_entity_poly.pdbx_strand_id
1 'polypeptide(L)'
;SSCKQSSRNDYSNSELPIIDLEKEYPVKRIDIHEIADVEYIPLETTDESLLTSGAEKAVSGKYIIVGDYAPDNNQILIFDRKGKYIKTINRRGQGPGEYLYFQHFEVDFKAEEIYIYSMGTFNKIMVYSFDGKFLRSFAFPNVKDKNCLRFESIYNYNDDYLLAYNDKYWPSSYEGYYRDADKTPYYLINKQDGKATPADKQLTLENPVPCYLDKMGPDYYGNPTMPLGYIIPHLLRNGESEFLIAENTMDTLYTYEDHVLQPVML
;
A
#
# COMPACT_ATOMS: atom_id res chain seq x y z
N SER A 1 -4.24 19.55 -31.67
CA SER A 1 -4.25 18.73 -30.47
C SER A 1 -4.55 17.31 -30.86
N SER A 2 -3.52 16.49 -30.89
CA SER A 2 -3.60 15.08 -31.23
C SER A 2 -3.36 14.30 -29.94
N CYS A 3 -4.41 13.73 -29.38
CA CYS A 3 -4.30 12.71 -28.35
C CYS A 3 -3.56 11.52 -28.96
N LYS A 4 -2.37 11.24 -28.49
CA LYS A 4 -1.75 9.93 -28.69
C LYS A 4 -2.56 8.93 -27.87
N GLN A 5 -3.41 8.16 -28.53
CA GLN A 5 -3.87 6.89 -28.02
C GLN A 5 -2.63 6.03 -27.73
N SER A 6 -2.40 5.72 -26.45
CA SER A 6 -1.49 4.63 -26.12
C SER A 6 -2.07 3.37 -26.73
N SER A 7 -1.30 2.71 -27.57
CA SER A 7 -1.69 1.43 -28.16
C SER A 7 -1.88 0.44 -27.00
N ARG A 8 -3.13 0.07 -26.73
CA ARG A 8 -3.43 -1.13 -25.95
C ARG A 8 -2.73 -2.29 -26.64
N ASN A 9 -1.78 -2.88 -25.98
CA ASN A 9 -1.18 -4.11 -26.43
C ASN A 9 -2.26 -5.20 -26.34
N ASP A 10 -2.77 -5.62 -27.49
CA ASP A 10 -3.70 -6.74 -27.62
C ASP A 10 -2.88 -8.03 -27.43
N TYR A 11 -2.78 -8.51 -26.20
CA TYR A 11 -2.09 -9.77 -25.84
C TYR A 11 -2.88 -11.02 -26.25
N SER A 12 -3.87 -10.90 -27.11
CA SER A 12 -4.77 -12.00 -27.44
C SER A 12 -4.15 -13.19 -28.17
N ASN A 13 -2.82 -13.16 -28.51
CA ASN A 13 -2.12 -14.29 -29.17
C ASN A 13 -0.60 -14.32 -29.02
N SER A 14 0.01 -13.60 -28.07
CA SER A 14 1.44 -13.71 -27.80
C SER A 14 1.68 -14.64 -26.61
N GLU A 15 2.58 -15.57 -26.74
CA GLU A 15 3.08 -16.35 -25.59
C GLU A 15 3.61 -15.36 -24.56
N LEU A 16 3.12 -15.46 -23.32
CA LEU A 16 3.60 -14.62 -22.22
C LEU A 16 5.10 -14.91 -22.00
N PRO A 17 5.90 -13.89 -21.65
CA PRO A 17 7.27 -14.13 -21.24
C PRO A 17 7.30 -15.03 -19.99
N ILE A 18 8.20 -15.99 -20.00
CA ILE A 18 8.36 -16.97 -18.92
C ILE A 18 9.69 -16.73 -18.22
N ILE A 19 9.67 -16.62 -16.90
CA ILE A 19 10.86 -16.65 -16.06
C ILE A 19 10.98 -18.05 -15.46
N ASP A 20 11.92 -18.82 -15.95
CA ASP A 20 12.24 -20.16 -15.44
C ASP A 20 13.06 -20.04 -14.15
N LEU A 21 12.44 -20.27 -13.00
CA LEU A 21 13.09 -20.16 -11.69
C LEU A 21 14.09 -21.29 -11.40
N GLU A 22 14.07 -22.38 -12.17
CA GLU A 22 15.07 -23.46 -12.06
C GLU A 22 16.35 -23.16 -12.82
N LYS A 23 16.34 -22.15 -13.66
CA LYS A 23 17.47 -21.74 -14.49
C LYS A 23 18.37 -20.76 -13.76
N GLU A 24 19.68 -20.99 -13.86
CA GLU A 24 20.66 -20.00 -13.42
C GLU A 24 20.74 -18.83 -14.43
N TYR A 25 20.55 -17.61 -13.93
CA TYR A 25 20.70 -16.40 -14.69
C TYR A 25 22.00 -15.67 -14.33
N PRO A 26 22.69 -15.06 -15.29
CA PRO A 26 23.91 -14.33 -14.99
C PRO A 26 23.59 -13.12 -14.11
N VAL A 27 24.37 -12.96 -13.06
CA VAL A 27 24.28 -11.75 -12.19
C VAL A 27 24.88 -10.58 -12.95
N LYS A 28 24.07 -9.54 -13.17
CA LYS A 28 24.50 -8.27 -13.75
C LYS A 28 24.41 -7.18 -12.69
N ARG A 29 25.51 -6.45 -12.50
CA ARG A 29 25.48 -5.20 -11.73
C ARG A 29 25.10 -4.07 -12.67
N ILE A 30 24.07 -3.32 -12.33
CA ILE A 30 23.60 -2.16 -13.08
C ILE A 30 23.74 -0.94 -12.16
N ASP A 31 24.37 0.12 -12.65
CA ASP A 31 24.34 1.42 -11.96
C ASP A 31 22.99 2.07 -12.19
N ILE A 32 22.41 2.67 -11.15
CA ILE A 32 21.09 3.30 -11.25
C ILE A 32 21.04 4.38 -12.35
N HIS A 33 22.16 5.08 -12.58
CA HIS A 33 22.25 6.10 -13.63
C HIS A 33 22.23 5.53 -15.06
N GLU A 34 22.36 4.20 -15.22
CA GLU A 34 22.18 3.56 -16.53
C GLU A 34 20.70 3.43 -16.93
N ILE A 35 19.79 3.49 -15.94
CA ILE A 35 18.36 3.21 -16.12
C ILE A 35 17.44 4.32 -15.63
N ALA A 36 17.95 5.32 -14.89
CA ALA A 36 17.16 6.40 -14.34
C ALA A 36 17.97 7.67 -14.13
N ASP A 37 17.31 8.82 -14.23
CA ASP A 37 17.83 10.10 -13.76
C ASP A 37 17.63 10.22 -12.25
N VAL A 38 18.68 10.61 -11.52
CA VAL A 38 18.65 10.74 -10.07
C VAL A 38 18.72 12.21 -9.66
N GLU A 39 17.72 12.67 -8.92
CA GLU A 39 17.68 13.99 -8.34
C GLU A 39 17.64 13.91 -6.81
N TYR A 40 18.47 14.70 -6.13
CA TYR A 40 18.49 14.84 -4.67
C TYR A 40 17.81 16.14 -4.28
N ILE A 41 16.71 16.04 -3.52
CA ILE A 41 15.98 17.21 -3.04
C ILE A 41 16.14 17.30 -1.53
N PRO A 42 16.95 18.26 -1.03
CA PRO A 42 17.06 18.47 0.40
C PRO A 42 15.73 19.02 0.95
N LEU A 43 15.23 18.41 2.00
CA LEU A 43 14.05 18.91 2.69
C LEU A 43 14.45 19.96 3.74
N GLU A 44 13.74 21.08 3.78
CA GLU A 44 13.94 22.14 4.74
C GLU A 44 13.71 21.61 6.17
N THR A 45 14.69 21.79 7.03
CA THR A 45 14.65 21.35 8.42
C THR A 45 14.48 22.54 9.34
N THR A 46 13.34 22.62 10.00
CA THR A 46 12.98 23.59 11.04
C THR A 46 12.46 22.85 12.26
N ASP A 47 12.16 23.55 13.34
CA ASP A 47 11.53 22.95 14.52
C ASP A 47 10.16 22.34 14.20
N GLU A 48 9.44 22.89 13.19
CA GLU A 48 8.14 22.38 12.74
C GLU A 48 8.23 21.27 11.67
N SER A 49 9.39 21.13 11.02
CA SER A 49 9.60 20.15 9.92
C SER A 49 10.65 19.10 10.25
N LEU A 50 10.97 18.91 11.52
CA LEU A 50 11.90 17.87 11.94
C LEU A 50 11.31 16.48 11.70
N LEU A 51 12.00 15.69 10.88
CA LEU A 51 11.69 14.29 10.63
C LEU A 51 12.54 13.41 11.56
N THR A 52 11.91 12.54 12.31
CA THR A 52 12.59 11.61 13.22
C THR A 52 12.64 10.18 12.66
N SER A 53 11.62 9.77 11.92
CA SER A 53 11.53 8.44 11.32
C SER A 53 10.68 8.52 10.06
N GLY A 54 11.19 9.18 9.04
CA GLY A 54 10.51 9.31 7.75
C GLY A 54 10.78 8.09 6.87
N ALA A 55 9.76 7.33 6.56
CA ALA A 55 9.89 6.17 5.69
C ALA A 55 9.04 6.26 4.41
N GLU A 56 7.77 6.60 4.54
CA GLU A 56 6.85 6.63 3.42
C GLU A 56 6.75 8.01 2.80
N LYS A 57 6.71 8.05 1.47
CA LYS A 57 6.69 9.31 0.71
C LYS A 57 5.71 9.20 -0.43
N ALA A 58 4.97 10.29 -0.65
CA ALA A 58 4.20 10.50 -1.87
C ALA A 58 4.72 11.75 -2.58
N VAL A 59 4.97 11.65 -3.87
CA VAL A 59 5.60 12.71 -4.65
C VAL A 59 4.77 13.02 -5.89
N SER A 60 4.58 14.30 -6.16
CA SER A 60 3.99 14.81 -7.38
C SER A 60 4.88 15.89 -8.02
N GLY A 61 4.45 16.46 -9.14
CA GLY A 61 5.13 17.62 -9.74
C GLY A 61 5.13 18.88 -8.86
N LYS A 62 4.27 18.94 -7.82
CA LYS A 62 4.08 20.12 -6.96
C LYS A 62 4.49 19.90 -5.52
N TYR A 63 4.30 18.68 -4.99
CA TYR A 63 4.45 18.37 -3.58
C TYR A 63 5.34 17.16 -3.31
N ILE A 64 5.99 17.17 -2.15
CA ILE A 64 6.60 16.01 -1.49
C ILE A 64 5.91 15.88 -0.14
N ILE A 65 5.27 14.74 0.12
CA ILE A 65 4.55 14.45 1.36
C ILE A 65 5.24 13.28 2.04
N VAL A 66 5.61 13.46 3.31
CA VAL A 66 6.39 12.49 4.08
C VAL A 66 5.66 12.13 5.36
N GLY A 67 5.51 10.83 5.63
CA GLY A 67 5.02 10.32 6.90
C GLY A 67 6.16 10.18 7.91
N ASP A 68 6.00 10.74 9.09
CA ASP A 68 6.88 10.50 10.25
C ASP A 68 6.17 9.54 11.21
N TYR A 69 6.67 8.30 11.27
CA TYR A 69 6.07 7.23 12.06
C TYR A 69 6.62 7.09 13.48
N ALA A 70 7.43 8.05 13.93
CA ALA A 70 7.94 8.02 15.29
C ALA A 70 6.79 7.98 16.31
N PRO A 71 6.89 7.17 17.37
CA PRO A 71 5.82 7.02 18.36
C PRO A 71 5.36 8.33 18.97
N ASP A 72 6.27 9.30 19.11
CA ASP A 72 5.98 10.60 19.73
C ASP A 72 5.44 11.61 18.72
N ASN A 73 5.77 11.50 17.45
CA ASN A 73 5.38 12.45 16.41
C ASN A 73 4.20 11.96 15.57
N ASN A 74 4.29 10.82 14.93
CA ASN A 74 3.27 10.20 14.08
C ASN A 74 2.42 11.22 13.31
N GLN A 75 3.06 11.86 12.33
CA GLN A 75 2.56 13.05 11.66
C GLN A 75 2.89 13.00 10.17
N ILE A 76 2.27 13.86 9.38
CA ILE A 76 2.51 14.01 7.95
C ILE A 76 3.05 15.40 7.68
N LEU A 77 4.18 15.48 6.99
CA LEU A 77 4.82 16.71 6.59
C LEU A 77 4.64 16.93 5.10
N ILE A 78 4.31 18.15 4.73
CA ILE A 78 4.11 18.56 3.33
C ILE A 78 5.18 19.59 2.97
N PHE A 79 5.89 19.32 1.88
CA PHE A 79 6.88 20.19 1.28
C PHE A 79 6.51 20.51 -0.16
N ASP A 80 6.99 21.62 -0.69
CA ASP A 80 6.94 21.88 -2.11
C ASP A 80 7.94 20.98 -2.88
N ARG A 81 7.89 21.00 -4.20
CA ARG A 81 8.78 20.18 -5.04
C ARG A 81 10.26 20.55 -4.94
N LYS A 82 10.58 21.70 -4.36
CA LYS A 82 11.96 22.14 -4.09
C LYS A 82 12.43 21.78 -2.69
N GLY A 83 11.60 21.08 -1.92
CA GLY A 83 11.90 20.67 -0.55
C GLY A 83 11.62 21.74 0.52
N LYS A 84 10.99 22.87 0.15
CA LYS A 84 10.62 23.90 1.12
C LYS A 84 9.42 23.44 1.94
N TYR A 85 9.50 23.57 3.25
CA TYR A 85 8.42 23.22 4.17
C TYR A 85 7.18 24.08 3.95
N ILE A 86 6.03 23.42 3.94
CA ILE A 86 4.72 24.06 3.80
C ILE A 86 3.93 23.89 5.09
N LYS A 87 3.77 22.64 5.58
CA LYS A 87 2.87 22.35 6.70
C LYS A 87 3.13 20.97 7.29
N THR A 88 2.80 20.85 8.57
CA THR A 88 2.65 19.57 9.28
C THR A 88 1.18 19.31 9.60
N ILE A 89 0.73 18.10 9.32
CA ILE A 89 -0.56 17.58 9.75
C ILE A 89 -0.32 16.60 10.88
N ASN A 90 -0.63 17.04 12.10
CA ASN A 90 -0.64 16.19 13.29
C ASN A 90 -2.04 16.26 13.89
N ARG A 91 -2.76 15.14 13.78
CA ARG A 91 -4.11 14.97 14.31
C ARG A 91 -4.18 13.80 15.29
N ARG A 92 -3.09 13.60 16.03
CA ARG A 92 -3.01 12.56 17.04
C ARG A 92 -3.91 12.92 18.24
N GLY A 93 -4.81 12.01 18.58
CA GLY A 93 -5.76 12.19 19.69
C GLY A 93 -6.85 11.13 19.67
N GLN A 94 -7.89 11.34 20.50
CA GLN A 94 -9.01 10.41 20.66
C GLN A 94 -10.36 10.99 20.20
N GLY A 95 -10.35 12.16 19.61
CA GLY A 95 -11.55 12.82 19.10
C GLY A 95 -12.07 12.20 17.80
N PRO A 96 -13.27 12.60 17.36
CA PRO A 96 -13.92 12.02 16.17
C PRO A 96 -13.13 12.18 14.87
N GLY A 97 -12.33 13.23 14.75
CA GLY A 97 -11.48 13.51 13.59
C GLY A 97 -9.99 13.32 13.89
N GLU A 98 -9.63 12.44 14.82
CA GLU A 98 -8.27 12.22 15.26
C GLU A 98 -7.90 10.74 15.18
N TYR A 99 -6.61 10.46 14.99
CA TYR A 99 -6.04 9.11 15.00
C TYR A 99 -5.13 8.92 16.20
N LEU A 100 -5.07 7.71 16.74
CA LEU A 100 -4.11 7.38 17.80
C LEU A 100 -2.71 7.17 17.22
N TYR A 101 -2.65 6.39 16.16
CA TYR A 101 -1.44 6.03 15.44
C TYR A 101 -1.82 5.58 14.03
N PHE A 102 -1.01 5.92 13.04
CA PHE A 102 -1.13 5.38 11.69
C PHE A 102 0.18 4.73 11.24
N GLN A 103 0.06 3.72 10.41
CA GLN A 103 1.18 2.96 9.87
C GLN A 103 1.35 3.17 8.37
N HIS A 104 0.30 3.65 7.73
CA HIS A 104 0.26 3.86 6.29
C HIS A 104 -0.63 5.05 5.96
N PHE A 105 -0.24 5.80 4.95
CA PHE A 105 -1.07 6.84 4.35
C PHE A 105 -0.97 6.79 2.83
N GLU A 106 -1.98 7.28 2.16
CA GLU A 106 -2.01 7.42 0.71
C GLU A 106 -2.50 8.81 0.33
N VAL A 107 -2.09 9.30 -0.84
CA VAL A 107 -2.37 10.65 -1.29
C VAL A 107 -3.10 10.66 -2.62
N ASP A 108 -4.20 11.37 -2.67
CA ASP A 108 -4.84 11.79 -3.91
C ASP A 108 -4.43 13.25 -4.20
N PHE A 109 -3.44 13.42 -5.07
CA PHE A 109 -2.93 14.75 -5.43
C PHE A 109 -3.93 15.57 -6.24
N LYS A 110 -4.85 14.94 -6.95
CA LYS A 110 -5.88 15.61 -7.75
C LYS A 110 -6.97 16.19 -6.87
N ALA A 111 -7.41 15.43 -5.87
CA ALA A 111 -8.40 15.87 -4.90
C ALA A 111 -7.78 16.69 -3.75
N GLU A 112 -6.45 16.74 -3.63
CA GLU A 112 -5.71 17.27 -2.49
C GLU A 112 -6.16 16.64 -1.16
N GLU A 113 -6.33 15.31 -1.16
CA GLU A 113 -6.76 14.51 -0.01
C GLU A 113 -5.68 13.53 0.44
N ILE A 114 -5.60 13.33 1.75
CA ILE A 114 -4.72 12.36 2.41
C ILE A 114 -5.59 11.34 3.13
N TYR A 115 -5.39 10.08 2.80
CA TYR A 115 -6.06 8.93 3.38
C TYR A 115 -5.13 8.28 4.39
N ILE A 116 -5.50 8.28 5.65
CA ILE A 116 -4.74 7.69 6.75
C ILE A 116 -5.43 6.42 7.21
N TYR A 117 -4.75 5.29 7.12
CA TYR A 117 -5.24 4.05 7.68
C TYR A 117 -4.76 3.89 9.11
N SER A 118 -5.71 3.87 10.04
CA SER A 118 -5.48 3.71 11.46
C SER A 118 -5.88 2.30 11.90
N MET A 119 -4.89 1.48 12.23
CA MET A 119 -5.10 0.15 12.81
C MET A 119 -5.29 0.21 14.34
N GLY A 120 -5.79 -0.86 14.90
CA GLY A 120 -5.98 -1.03 16.35
C GLY A 120 -7.44 -1.08 16.74
N THR A 121 -7.82 -0.37 17.81
CA THR A 121 -9.20 -0.37 18.32
C THR A 121 -10.20 0.19 17.29
N PHE A 122 -9.72 1.00 16.37
CA PHE A 122 -10.53 1.65 15.34
C PHE A 122 -9.97 1.27 13.95
N ASN A 123 -10.49 0.20 13.38
CA ASN A 123 -10.20 -0.19 11.99
C ASN A 123 -10.91 0.80 11.05
N LYS A 124 -10.22 1.88 10.68
CA LYS A 124 -10.80 2.95 9.87
C LYS A 124 -9.78 3.65 8.96
N ILE A 125 -10.27 4.16 7.85
CA ILE A 125 -9.58 5.15 7.04
C ILE A 125 -10.12 6.53 7.39
N MET A 126 -9.22 7.47 7.62
CA MET A 126 -9.53 8.87 7.88
C MET A 126 -9.02 9.73 6.75
N VAL A 127 -9.83 10.69 6.32
CA VAL A 127 -9.52 11.54 5.17
C VAL A 127 -9.37 12.98 5.61
N TYR A 128 -8.24 13.58 5.24
CA TYR A 128 -7.91 14.98 5.51
C TYR A 128 -7.60 15.72 4.21
N SER A 129 -7.90 17.00 4.17
CA SER A 129 -7.37 17.88 3.12
C SER A 129 -5.88 18.16 3.36
N PHE A 130 -5.19 18.69 2.35
CA PHE A 130 -3.81 19.17 2.50
C PHE A 130 -3.67 20.28 3.54
N ASP A 131 -4.77 21.01 3.83
CA ASP A 131 -4.82 21.95 4.94
C ASP A 131 -4.92 21.31 6.33
N GLY A 132 -5.00 19.98 6.41
CA GLY A 132 -5.13 19.22 7.66
C GLY A 132 -6.53 19.28 8.26
N LYS A 133 -7.54 19.68 7.49
CA LYS A 133 -8.93 19.62 7.91
C LYS A 133 -9.44 18.18 7.77
N PHE A 134 -10.06 17.66 8.82
CA PHE A 134 -10.77 16.39 8.74
C PHE A 134 -12.00 16.54 7.81
N LEU A 135 -12.11 15.63 6.84
CA LEU A 135 -13.18 15.63 5.85
C LEU A 135 -14.23 14.55 6.15
N ARG A 136 -13.79 13.31 6.31
CA ARG A 136 -14.65 12.14 6.53
C ARG A 136 -13.85 10.96 7.04
N SER A 137 -14.52 9.89 7.43
CA SER A 137 -13.88 8.61 7.75
C SER A 137 -14.76 7.43 7.39
N PHE A 138 -14.13 6.29 7.12
CA PHE A 138 -14.78 5.01 6.83
C PHE A 138 -14.35 4.01 7.89
N ALA A 139 -15.32 3.43 8.60
CA ALA A 139 -15.08 2.40 9.59
C ALA A 139 -15.34 1.02 9.00
N PHE A 140 -14.45 0.08 9.29
CA PHE A 140 -14.58 -1.32 8.89
C PHE A 140 -14.86 -2.20 10.12
N PRO A 141 -15.48 -3.38 9.94
CA PRO A 141 -15.69 -4.30 11.03
C PRO A 141 -14.40 -4.57 11.82
N ASN A 142 -14.51 -4.69 13.13
CA ASN A 142 -13.38 -4.91 14.02
C ASN A 142 -12.71 -6.27 13.71
N VAL A 143 -11.42 -6.39 14.02
CA VAL A 143 -10.62 -7.62 13.84
C VAL A 143 -11.19 -8.87 14.51
N LYS A 144 -12.09 -8.73 15.47
CA LYS A 144 -12.83 -9.84 16.11
C LYS A 144 -14.04 -10.30 15.31
N ASP A 145 -14.47 -9.53 14.32
CA ASP A 145 -15.58 -9.89 13.45
C ASP A 145 -15.11 -10.86 12.37
N LYS A 146 -15.87 -11.92 12.12
CA LYS A 146 -15.58 -12.85 11.01
C LYS A 146 -15.58 -12.19 9.63
N ASN A 147 -16.29 -11.08 9.48
CA ASN A 147 -16.32 -10.26 8.26
C ASN A 147 -15.31 -9.10 8.31
N CYS A 148 -14.33 -9.14 9.22
CA CYS A 148 -13.31 -8.12 9.31
C CYS A 148 -12.55 -8.01 7.98
N LEU A 149 -12.36 -6.78 7.55
CA LEU A 149 -11.39 -6.42 6.52
C LEU A 149 -10.25 -5.68 7.22
N ARG A 150 -9.06 -6.21 7.08
CA ARG A 150 -7.85 -5.59 7.60
C ARG A 150 -6.93 -5.30 6.42
N PHE A 151 -6.60 -4.03 6.22
CA PHE A 151 -5.78 -3.63 5.11
C PHE A 151 -4.33 -3.44 5.56
N GLU A 152 -3.40 -4.14 4.90
CA GLU A 152 -1.96 -3.91 5.06
C GLU A 152 -1.55 -2.64 4.35
N SER A 153 -2.11 -2.41 3.18
CA SER A 153 -1.84 -1.24 2.37
C SER A 153 -3.08 -0.75 1.64
N ILE A 154 -3.11 0.54 1.39
CA ILE A 154 -4.11 1.21 0.57
C ILE A 154 -3.38 2.06 -0.46
N TYR A 155 -3.88 2.12 -1.68
CA TYR A 155 -3.30 2.87 -2.79
C TYR A 155 -4.38 3.70 -3.47
N ASN A 156 -4.05 4.89 -3.87
CA ASN A 156 -4.93 5.70 -4.71
C ASN A 156 -5.03 5.06 -6.10
N TYR A 157 -6.20 4.53 -6.45
CA TYR A 157 -6.40 3.80 -7.69
C TYR A 157 -6.88 4.72 -8.82
N ASN A 158 -7.97 5.45 -8.58
CA ASN A 158 -8.54 6.39 -9.51
C ASN A 158 -9.37 7.46 -8.76
N ASP A 159 -10.15 8.26 -9.48
CA ASP A 159 -10.96 9.33 -8.87
C ASP A 159 -11.98 8.81 -7.84
N ASP A 160 -12.48 7.59 -8.01
CA ASP A 160 -13.58 7.03 -7.21
C ASP A 160 -13.13 6.01 -6.17
N TYR A 161 -11.98 5.36 -6.36
CA TYR A 161 -11.59 4.20 -5.56
C TYR A 161 -10.15 4.26 -5.05
N LEU A 162 -9.96 3.68 -3.85
CA LEU A 162 -8.68 3.17 -3.38
C LEU A 162 -8.62 1.68 -3.68
N LEU A 163 -7.42 1.18 -4.02
CA LEU A 163 -7.12 -0.25 -4.07
C LEU A 163 -6.45 -0.65 -2.77
N ALA A 164 -6.97 -1.68 -2.11
CA ALA A 164 -6.51 -2.11 -0.80
C ALA A 164 -6.14 -3.59 -0.81
N TYR A 165 -5.03 -3.92 -0.14
CA TYR A 165 -4.65 -5.30 0.12
C TYR A 165 -5.16 -5.72 1.50
N ASN A 166 -5.95 -6.80 1.53
CA ASN A 166 -6.51 -7.37 2.75
C ASN A 166 -5.58 -8.45 3.30
N ASP A 167 -4.91 -8.16 4.41
CA ASP A 167 -3.96 -9.04 5.07
C ASP A 167 -4.61 -10.04 6.05
N LYS A 168 -5.91 -10.29 5.92
CA LYS A 168 -6.69 -11.19 6.77
C LYS A 168 -6.07 -12.59 6.92
N TYR A 169 -5.13 -12.91 6.07
CA TYR A 169 -4.45 -14.20 6.01
C TYR A 169 -3.23 -14.32 6.94
N TRP A 170 -2.99 -13.35 7.81
CA TRP A 170 -1.89 -13.48 8.77
C TRP A 170 -2.08 -14.76 9.60
N PRO A 171 -1.15 -15.73 9.56
CA PRO A 171 -1.21 -16.90 10.40
C PRO A 171 -0.95 -16.46 11.86
N SER A 172 -1.96 -15.92 12.51
CA SER A 172 -1.84 -15.68 13.94
C SER A 172 -1.81 -17.04 14.64
N SER A 173 -0.94 -17.20 15.60
CA SER A 173 -0.94 -18.31 16.54
C SER A 173 -2.25 -18.41 17.36
N TYR A 174 -3.19 -17.52 17.11
CA TYR A 174 -4.52 -17.52 17.65
C TYR A 174 -5.40 -18.47 16.84
N GLU A 175 -5.39 -19.74 17.20
CA GLU A 175 -6.34 -20.73 16.68
C GLU A 175 -7.76 -20.18 16.74
N GLY A 176 -8.40 -20.05 15.60
CA GLY A 176 -9.82 -19.76 15.50
C GLY A 176 -10.24 -18.51 14.70
N TYR A 177 -9.34 -17.60 14.36
CA TYR A 177 -9.73 -16.33 13.74
C TYR A 177 -9.89 -16.36 12.20
N TYR A 178 -9.36 -17.38 11.49
CA TYR A 178 -9.19 -17.27 10.04
C TYR A 178 -9.61 -18.49 9.20
N ARG A 179 -10.30 -19.48 9.77
CA ARG A 179 -10.67 -20.71 9.02
C ARG A 179 -11.69 -20.50 7.90
N ASP A 180 -12.50 -19.43 7.98
CA ASP A 180 -13.53 -19.11 6.98
C ASP A 180 -13.22 -17.76 6.29
N ALA A 181 -11.94 -17.40 6.16
CA ALA A 181 -11.54 -16.15 5.56
C ALA A 181 -11.98 -16.05 4.11
N ASP A 182 -12.52 -14.91 3.76
CA ASP A 182 -12.73 -14.50 2.38
C ASP A 182 -11.39 -14.63 1.63
N LYS A 183 -11.38 -15.40 0.56
CA LYS A 183 -10.18 -15.69 -0.24
C LYS A 183 -9.76 -14.53 -1.15
N THR A 184 -10.39 -13.38 -1.01
CA THR A 184 -10.15 -12.21 -1.85
C THR A 184 -9.10 -11.32 -1.20
N PRO A 185 -7.89 -11.20 -1.78
CA PRO A 185 -6.83 -10.36 -1.21
C PRO A 185 -7.01 -8.88 -1.54
N TYR A 186 -7.67 -8.53 -2.65
CA TYR A 186 -7.76 -7.16 -3.14
C TYR A 186 -9.17 -6.62 -3.11
N TYR A 187 -9.30 -5.41 -2.59
CA TYR A 187 -10.57 -4.69 -2.49
C TYR A 187 -10.48 -3.30 -3.10
N LEU A 188 -11.55 -2.88 -3.75
CA LEU A 188 -11.80 -1.50 -4.09
C LEU A 188 -12.62 -0.85 -2.98
N ILE A 189 -12.12 0.26 -2.45
CA ILE A 189 -12.81 1.05 -1.43
C ILE A 189 -13.28 2.34 -2.07
N ASN A 190 -14.58 2.56 -2.10
CA ASN A 190 -15.15 3.79 -2.62
C ASN A 190 -14.74 4.98 -1.74
N LYS A 191 -14.23 6.04 -2.37
CA LYS A 191 -13.69 7.23 -1.68
C LYS A 191 -14.76 8.11 -1.01
N GLN A 192 -16.04 7.95 -1.36
CA GLN A 192 -17.12 8.75 -0.82
C GLN A 192 -17.75 8.10 0.43
N ASP A 193 -18.08 6.82 0.34
CA ASP A 193 -18.84 6.12 1.38
C ASP A 193 -18.05 5.01 2.10
N GLY A 194 -16.83 4.70 1.63
CA GLY A 194 -15.96 3.68 2.21
C GLY A 194 -16.41 2.25 1.92
N LYS A 195 -17.39 2.04 1.03
CA LYS A 195 -17.84 0.70 0.67
C LYS A 195 -16.70 -0.09 0.04
N ALA A 196 -16.34 -1.21 0.67
CA ALA A 196 -15.33 -2.11 0.15
C ALA A 196 -15.98 -3.24 -0.64
N THR A 197 -15.47 -3.49 -1.84
CA THR A 197 -15.90 -4.57 -2.73
C THR A 197 -14.68 -5.30 -3.29
N PRO A 198 -14.73 -6.63 -3.50
CA PRO A 198 -13.65 -7.35 -4.17
C PRO A 198 -13.25 -6.66 -5.48
N ALA A 199 -11.95 -6.48 -5.69
CA ALA A 199 -11.44 -5.81 -6.89
C ALA A 199 -11.67 -6.66 -8.14
N ASP A 200 -11.36 -7.94 -8.06
CA ASP A 200 -11.63 -8.90 -9.13
C ASP A 200 -11.89 -10.29 -8.55
N LYS A 201 -12.85 -11.01 -9.12
CA LYS A 201 -13.20 -12.38 -8.71
C LYS A 201 -12.13 -13.41 -9.10
N GLN A 202 -11.32 -13.11 -10.11
CA GLN A 202 -10.23 -14.00 -10.56
C GLN A 202 -9.03 -13.93 -9.61
N LEU A 203 -8.87 -12.83 -8.86
CA LEU A 203 -7.87 -12.70 -7.80
C LEU A 203 -8.32 -13.40 -6.52
N THR A 204 -8.69 -14.67 -6.63
CA THR A 204 -9.06 -15.49 -5.48
C THR A 204 -7.94 -16.47 -5.21
N LEU A 205 -7.38 -16.44 -4.01
CA LEU A 205 -6.32 -17.33 -3.61
C LEU A 205 -6.90 -18.61 -3.02
N GLU A 206 -6.62 -19.76 -3.63
CA GLU A 206 -7.07 -21.06 -3.10
C GLU A 206 -6.36 -21.42 -1.79
N ASN A 207 -5.06 -21.13 -1.72
CA ASN A 207 -4.22 -21.37 -0.57
C ASN A 207 -3.38 -20.12 -0.29
N PRO A 208 -3.97 -19.09 0.32
CA PRO A 208 -3.23 -17.88 0.59
C PRO A 208 -2.08 -18.17 1.57
N VAL A 209 -0.86 -17.94 1.14
CA VAL A 209 0.31 -17.91 2.01
C VAL A 209 0.72 -16.46 2.16
N PRO A 210 0.23 -15.79 3.20
CA PRO A 210 0.39 -14.34 3.33
C PRO A 210 1.82 -13.91 3.61
N CYS A 211 2.71 -14.85 3.91
CA CYS A 211 4.04 -14.49 4.33
C CYS A 211 5.05 -15.61 4.05
N TYR A 212 6.26 -15.20 3.76
CA TYR A 212 7.42 -16.08 3.79
C TYR A 212 7.72 -16.41 5.26
N LEU A 213 7.56 -17.69 5.64
CA LEU A 213 7.91 -18.17 6.97
C LEU A 213 9.40 -18.48 7.01
N ASP A 214 10.21 -17.56 7.49
CA ASP A 214 11.57 -17.91 7.84
C ASP A 214 11.60 -18.53 9.25
N LYS A 215 12.32 -19.65 9.39
CA LYS A 215 12.58 -20.27 10.70
C LYS A 215 13.65 -19.45 11.41
N MET A 216 13.23 -18.42 12.11
CA MET A 216 14.14 -17.80 13.07
C MET A 216 14.36 -18.75 14.24
N GLY A 217 15.60 -18.85 14.71
CA GLY A 217 15.94 -19.58 15.93
C GLY A 217 15.24 -19.00 17.18
N PRO A 218 15.34 -19.64 18.33
CA PRO A 218 14.70 -19.16 19.55
C PRO A 218 15.12 -17.71 19.87
N ASP A 219 14.21 -16.93 20.43
CA ASP A 219 14.51 -15.57 20.87
C ASP A 219 15.60 -15.56 21.96
N TYR A 220 16.07 -14.38 22.34
CA TYR A 220 17.11 -14.22 23.38
C TYR A 220 16.74 -14.90 24.71
N TYR A 221 15.47 -15.15 24.98
CA TYR A 221 14.96 -15.82 26.18
C TYR A 221 14.71 -17.31 26.00
N GLY A 222 15.02 -17.88 24.83
CA GLY A 222 14.85 -19.31 24.54
C GLY A 222 13.41 -19.72 24.22
N ASN A 223 12.49 -18.76 24.03
CA ASN A 223 11.15 -19.06 23.58
C ASN A 223 11.17 -19.48 22.11
N PRO A 224 10.33 -20.45 21.70
CA PRO A 224 10.18 -20.75 20.29
C PRO A 224 9.75 -19.46 19.56
N THR A 225 10.56 -18.98 18.63
CA THR A 225 10.24 -17.80 17.86
C THR A 225 8.99 -18.04 17.06
N MET A 226 8.08 -17.08 17.14
CA MET A 226 7.01 -17.02 16.17
C MET A 226 7.63 -16.87 14.78
N PRO A 227 7.15 -17.59 13.78
CA PRO A 227 7.58 -17.34 12.42
C PRO A 227 7.29 -15.87 12.09
N LEU A 228 8.33 -15.10 11.83
CA LEU A 228 8.19 -13.76 11.29
C LEU A 228 7.78 -13.91 9.83
N GLY A 229 6.51 -13.70 9.58
CA GLY A 229 6.03 -13.53 8.24
C GLY A 229 6.32 -12.10 7.78
N TYR A 230 7.10 -11.96 6.72
CA TYR A 230 7.19 -10.70 6.02
C TYR A 230 6.11 -10.68 4.94
N ILE A 231 5.19 -9.75 5.05
CA ILE A 231 4.29 -9.43 3.95
C ILE A 231 5.14 -8.62 2.99
N ILE A 232 5.49 -9.23 1.88
CA ILE A 232 6.08 -8.50 0.77
C ILE A 232 4.90 -7.85 0.05
N PRO A 233 4.85 -6.52 -0.07
CA PRO A 233 3.80 -5.90 -0.85
C PRO A 233 3.86 -6.44 -2.28
N HIS A 234 2.84 -7.16 -2.65
CA HIS A 234 2.72 -7.78 -3.98
C HIS A 234 2.08 -6.84 -4.98
N LEU A 235 1.88 -5.61 -4.59
CA LEU A 235 1.23 -4.58 -5.36
C LEU A 235 2.23 -3.47 -5.65
N LEU A 236 2.66 -3.36 -6.90
CA LEU A 236 3.57 -2.33 -7.36
C LEU A 236 2.82 -1.37 -8.27
N ARG A 237 2.83 -0.09 -7.93
CA ARG A 237 2.25 0.94 -8.80
C ARG A 237 3.14 1.14 -10.03
N ASN A 238 2.54 1.06 -11.21
CA ASN A 238 3.15 1.35 -12.49
C ASN A 238 2.41 2.51 -13.16
N GLY A 239 2.88 3.73 -12.95
CA GLY A 239 2.17 4.93 -13.42
C GLY A 239 1.13 5.46 -12.43
N GLU A 240 0.04 6.06 -12.93
CA GLU A 240 -0.98 6.71 -12.09
C GLU A 240 -2.08 5.75 -11.65
N SER A 241 -2.52 4.84 -12.54
CA SER A 241 -3.68 3.96 -12.32
C SER A 241 -3.42 2.48 -12.57
N GLU A 242 -2.26 2.12 -13.11
CA GLU A 242 -1.87 0.74 -13.35
C GLU A 242 -1.13 0.16 -12.15
N PHE A 243 -1.45 -1.08 -11.81
CA PHE A 243 -0.78 -1.84 -10.77
C PHE A 243 -0.29 -3.18 -11.28
N LEU A 244 0.94 -3.54 -10.92
CA LEU A 244 1.44 -4.90 -11.06
C LEU A 244 1.08 -5.69 -9.80
N ILE A 245 0.49 -6.86 -9.99
CA ILE A 245 0.07 -7.77 -8.93
C ILE A 245 0.89 -9.06 -9.06
N ALA A 246 1.70 -9.33 -8.04
CA ALA A 246 2.52 -10.53 -7.93
C ALA A 246 2.22 -11.23 -6.60
N GLU A 247 1.43 -12.27 -6.62
CA GLU A 247 1.10 -13.06 -5.44
C GLU A 247 2.03 -14.27 -5.31
N ASN A 248 2.53 -14.53 -4.11
CA ASN A 248 3.46 -15.64 -3.85
C ASN A 248 2.90 -17.03 -4.17
N THR A 249 1.59 -17.14 -4.26
CA THR A 249 0.89 -18.41 -4.56
C THR A 249 0.38 -18.50 -5.98
N MET A 250 0.67 -17.49 -6.79
CA MET A 250 0.37 -17.45 -8.22
C MET A 250 1.66 -17.59 -9.02
N ASP A 251 1.59 -18.31 -10.10
CA ASP A 251 2.67 -18.45 -11.08
C ASP A 251 2.64 -17.33 -12.15
N THR A 252 1.72 -16.40 -12.03
CA THR A 252 1.45 -15.38 -13.03
C THR A 252 1.53 -13.99 -12.42
N LEU A 253 2.28 -13.10 -13.08
CA LEU A 253 2.26 -11.66 -12.83
C LEU A 253 1.13 -11.02 -13.64
N TYR A 254 0.33 -10.20 -12.99
CA TYR A 254 -0.78 -9.48 -13.62
C TYR A 254 -0.58 -7.98 -13.60
N THR A 255 -1.18 -7.30 -14.58
CA THR A 255 -1.52 -5.88 -14.44
C THR A 255 -3.00 -5.73 -14.09
N TYR A 256 -3.30 -4.70 -13.33
CA TYR A 256 -4.66 -4.31 -12.98
C TYR A 256 -4.85 -2.82 -13.26
N GLU A 257 -5.68 -2.53 -14.26
CA GLU A 257 -6.02 -1.18 -14.69
C GLU A 257 -7.46 -1.17 -15.22
N ASP A 258 -8.20 -0.08 -15.01
CA ASP A 258 -9.58 0.10 -15.46
C ASP A 258 -10.50 -1.09 -15.07
N HIS A 259 -10.31 -1.66 -13.88
CA HIS A 259 -11.02 -2.86 -13.41
C HIS A 259 -10.78 -4.12 -14.26
N VAL A 260 -9.72 -4.15 -15.01
CA VAL A 260 -9.35 -5.29 -15.86
C VAL A 260 -8.05 -5.90 -15.35
N LEU A 261 -8.08 -7.19 -15.08
CA LEU A 261 -6.91 -7.99 -14.74
C LEU A 261 -6.35 -8.64 -16.01
N GLN A 262 -5.07 -8.41 -16.31
CA GLN A 262 -4.42 -8.97 -17.49
C GLN A 262 -3.11 -9.68 -17.09
N PRO A 263 -2.89 -10.94 -17.51
CA PRO A 263 -1.63 -11.61 -17.28
C PRO A 263 -0.54 -10.99 -18.17
N VAL A 264 0.65 -10.78 -17.59
CA VAL A 264 1.79 -10.20 -18.32
C VAL A 264 3.04 -11.05 -18.31
N MET A 265 3.16 -12.01 -17.37
CA MET A 265 4.33 -12.89 -17.27
C MET A 265 3.97 -14.17 -16.49
N LEU A 266 4.62 -15.28 -16.82
CA LEU A 266 4.60 -16.56 -16.13
C LEU A 266 5.96 -16.89 -15.52
#